data_8fa4ccd5c05e905317dd4c84884d57c9
#
_entry.id   8fa4ccd5c05e905317dd4c84884d57c9
#
_cell.length_a   1.000
_cell.length_b   1.000
_cell.length_c   1.000
_cell.angle_alpha   90.00
_cell.angle_beta   90.00
_cell.angle_gamma   90.00
#
_symmetry.space_group_name_H-M   'P 1'
#
loop_
_entity.id
_entity.type
_entity.pdbx_description
1 polymer ?
#
loop_
_entity_poly.entity_id
_entity_poly.type
_entity_poly.pdbx_seq_one_letter_code
_entity_poly.pdbx_strand_id
1 'polypeptide(L)'
;NLFVIGMPFRIDGCEYFEGVNIDKRTFFDIMRNKDKSTFRKIEFHRKESFYLIVRGLEVGIASGLIAVLYRFLLSFAEKYLMKIIDFVKGNPGKVAVWFVILALIGFLVSMLVKWEVQGGGSGIPQVNGEIKGYINPSWWRVILVKLFGGTASVFSGLSLGREGPSVQLGGMAAKGVARFTKADKTTELRMIS
;
A
#
# COMPACT_ATOMS: atom_id res chain seq x y z
N ASN A 1 -16.49 -50.84 27.90
CA ASN A 1 -15.56 -51.00 26.76
C ASN A 1 -14.74 -49.74 26.63
N LEU A 2 -13.52 -49.81 27.17
CA LEU A 2 -12.51 -48.76 27.09
C LEU A 2 -12.02 -48.67 25.62
N PHE A 3 -12.13 -47.53 25.03
CA PHE A 3 -11.36 -47.21 23.85
C PHE A 3 -10.13 -46.41 24.27
N VAL A 4 -8.95 -47.03 24.20
CA VAL A 4 -7.65 -46.35 24.28
C VAL A 4 -7.32 -45.90 22.87
N ILE A 5 -7.43 -44.62 22.61
CA ILE A 5 -6.94 -44.01 21.35
C ILE A 5 -5.59 -43.36 21.68
N GLY A 6 -4.53 -44.13 21.45
CA GLY A 6 -3.15 -43.59 21.41
C GLY A 6 -2.87 -42.94 20.06
N MET A 7 -3.20 -41.68 19.89
CA MET A 7 -2.66 -40.83 18.86
C MET A 7 -2.20 -39.50 19.46
N PRO A 8 -0.99 -39.05 19.20
CA PRO A 8 -0.55 -37.73 19.66
C PRO A 8 -1.32 -36.66 18.88
N PHE A 9 -2.18 -35.93 19.57
CA PHE A 9 -2.89 -34.80 19.00
C PHE A 9 -2.26 -33.49 19.52
N ARG A 10 -1.64 -32.73 18.60
CA ARG A 10 -0.95 -31.48 18.90
C ARG A 10 -1.94 -30.33 18.80
N ILE A 11 -2.21 -29.66 19.91
CA ILE A 11 -2.90 -28.36 19.94
C ILE A 11 -1.97 -27.36 20.61
N ASP A 12 -1.67 -26.27 19.94
CA ASP A 12 -0.97 -25.09 20.46
C ASP A 12 0.36 -25.34 21.22
N GLY A 13 1.25 -26.16 20.66
CA GLY A 13 2.64 -26.25 21.12
C GLY A 13 2.87 -27.07 22.39
N CYS A 14 1.85 -27.66 23.02
CA CYS A 14 1.99 -28.57 24.15
C CYS A 14 1.70 -30.01 23.73
N GLU A 15 2.66 -30.90 23.95
CA GLU A 15 2.47 -32.35 23.87
C GLU A 15 1.81 -32.83 25.15
N TYR A 16 0.57 -33.32 25.06
CA TYR A 16 -0.08 -34.02 26.15
C TYR A 16 0.10 -35.54 25.97
N PHE A 17 0.89 -36.12 26.81
CA PHE A 17 1.07 -37.56 26.91
C PHE A 17 0.16 -38.13 28.00
N GLU A 18 -0.57 -39.17 27.64
CA GLU A 18 -0.99 -40.37 28.35
C GLU A 18 -1.70 -40.24 29.71
N GLY A 19 -2.90 -40.81 29.79
CA GLY A 19 -3.43 -41.35 31.03
C GLY A 19 -4.65 -40.64 31.63
N VAL A 20 -5.37 -39.77 30.88
CA VAL A 20 -6.61 -39.18 31.39
C VAL A 20 -7.81 -40.08 31.05
N ASN A 21 -8.33 -40.73 32.07
CA ASN A 21 -9.59 -41.50 31.99
C ASN A 21 -10.77 -40.51 31.88
N ILE A 22 -11.14 -40.17 30.63
CA ILE A 22 -12.24 -39.22 30.38
C ILE A 22 -13.56 -39.99 30.31
N ASP A 23 -14.49 -39.66 31.22
CA ASP A 23 -15.86 -40.18 31.16
C ASP A 23 -16.52 -39.72 29.82
N LYS A 24 -17.35 -40.59 29.25
CA LYS A 24 -18.06 -40.32 27.98
C LYS A 24 -18.81 -38.99 27.98
N ARG A 25 -19.38 -38.59 29.11
CA ARG A 25 -20.09 -37.29 29.21
C ARG A 25 -19.14 -36.13 29.09
N THR A 26 -17.99 -36.17 29.74
CA THR A 26 -16.95 -35.15 29.65
C THR A 26 -16.37 -35.06 28.24
N PHE A 27 -16.17 -36.19 27.55
CA PHE A 27 -15.73 -36.23 26.17
C PHE A 27 -16.73 -35.56 25.23
N PHE A 28 -18.02 -35.89 25.33
CA PHE A 28 -19.08 -35.27 24.53
C PHE A 28 -19.23 -33.76 24.82
N ASP A 29 -19.06 -33.32 26.05
CA ASP A 29 -19.12 -31.92 26.41
C ASP A 29 -17.90 -31.12 25.88
N ILE A 30 -16.70 -31.72 25.91
CA ILE A 30 -15.50 -31.15 25.32
C ILE A 30 -15.68 -31.01 23.79
N MET A 31 -16.14 -32.05 23.12
CA MET A 31 -16.37 -32.03 21.67
C MET A 31 -17.44 -31.00 21.27
N ARG A 32 -18.56 -30.95 21.99
CA ARG A 32 -19.64 -29.97 21.77
C ARG A 32 -19.18 -28.52 22.00
N ASN A 33 -18.33 -28.30 23.02
CA ASN A 33 -17.78 -26.98 23.30
C ASN A 33 -16.72 -26.56 22.27
N LYS A 34 -15.93 -27.52 21.77
CA LYS A 34 -14.96 -27.32 20.69
C LYS A 34 -15.66 -26.92 19.42
N ASP A 35 -16.77 -27.60 19.03
CA ASP A 35 -17.55 -27.22 17.84
C ASP A 35 -18.11 -25.79 17.96
N LYS A 36 -18.71 -25.44 19.11
CA LYS A 36 -19.22 -24.07 19.33
C LYS A 36 -18.13 -22.99 19.27
N SER A 37 -16.94 -23.30 19.77
CA SER A 37 -15.80 -22.36 19.70
C SER A 37 -15.24 -22.23 18.28
N THR A 38 -15.22 -23.33 17.54
CA THR A 38 -14.79 -23.39 16.15
C THR A 38 -15.78 -22.67 15.24
N PHE A 39 -17.08 -22.89 15.40
CA PHE A 39 -18.11 -22.16 14.66
C PHE A 39 -18.07 -20.66 14.92
N ARG A 40 -17.89 -20.22 16.16
CA ARG A 40 -17.72 -18.79 16.50
C ARG A 40 -16.46 -18.19 15.87
N LYS A 41 -15.34 -18.91 15.85
CA LYS A 41 -14.11 -18.48 15.20
C LYS A 41 -14.31 -18.35 13.68
N ILE A 42 -14.98 -19.30 13.04
CA ILE A 42 -15.26 -19.28 11.60
C ILE A 42 -16.21 -18.12 11.27
N GLU A 43 -17.22 -17.88 12.06
CA GLU A 43 -18.19 -16.80 11.84
C GLU A 43 -17.54 -15.42 12.05
N PHE A 44 -16.68 -15.28 13.05
CA PHE A 44 -15.89 -14.08 13.28
C PHE A 44 -14.93 -13.79 12.11
N HIS A 45 -14.18 -14.80 11.66
CA HIS A 45 -13.31 -14.66 10.49
C HIS A 45 -14.07 -14.32 9.22
N ARG A 46 -15.27 -14.85 9.02
CA ARG A 46 -16.09 -14.53 7.84
C ARG A 46 -16.56 -13.08 7.84
N LYS A 47 -16.97 -12.53 8.98
CA LYS A 47 -17.36 -11.12 9.10
C LYS A 47 -16.16 -10.17 8.89
N GLU A 48 -15.00 -10.49 9.47
CA GLU A 48 -13.77 -9.73 9.25
C GLU A 48 -13.34 -9.79 7.78
N SER A 49 -13.40 -10.96 7.15
CA SER A 49 -13.04 -11.12 5.73
C SER A 49 -13.96 -10.32 4.82
N PHE A 50 -15.26 -10.32 5.06
CA PHE A 50 -16.21 -9.51 4.27
C PHE A 50 -15.94 -8.01 4.43
N TYR A 51 -15.67 -7.55 5.65
CA TYR A 51 -15.30 -6.17 5.91
C TYR A 51 -14.02 -5.77 5.17
N LEU A 52 -12.99 -6.63 5.18
CA LEU A 52 -11.75 -6.40 4.47
C LEU A 52 -11.94 -6.36 2.94
N ILE A 53 -12.83 -7.19 2.39
CA ILE A 53 -13.16 -7.19 0.95
C ILE A 53 -13.80 -5.85 0.55
N VAL A 54 -14.77 -5.36 1.31
CA VAL A 54 -15.43 -4.06 1.03
C VAL A 54 -14.40 -2.92 1.11
N ARG A 55 -13.54 -2.93 2.14
CA ARG A 55 -12.46 -1.95 2.29
C ARG A 55 -11.44 -2.04 1.16
N GLY A 56 -11.08 -3.26 0.75
CA GLY A 56 -10.20 -3.47 -0.40
C GLY A 56 -10.79 -2.90 -1.70
N LEU A 57 -12.10 -2.99 -1.89
CA LEU A 57 -12.79 -2.39 -3.04
C LEU A 57 -12.70 -0.85 -3.01
N GLU A 58 -12.97 -0.22 -1.86
CA GLU A 58 -12.84 1.24 -1.69
C GLU A 58 -11.41 1.71 -2.00
N VAL A 59 -10.42 1.02 -1.44
CA VAL A 59 -8.99 1.29 -1.68
C VAL A 59 -8.65 1.08 -3.16
N GLY A 60 -9.14 -0.02 -3.77
CA GLY A 60 -8.90 -0.33 -5.18
C GLY A 60 -9.42 0.77 -6.11
N ILE A 61 -10.62 1.29 -5.86
CA ILE A 61 -11.18 2.41 -6.63
C ILE A 61 -10.34 3.68 -6.44
N ALA A 62 -10.03 4.05 -5.20
CA ALA A 62 -9.26 5.27 -4.91
C ALA A 62 -7.84 5.20 -5.51
N SER A 63 -7.12 4.10 -5.30
CA SER A 63 -5.78 3.90 -5.85
C SER A 63 -5.78 3.82 -7.38
N GLY A 64 -6.79 3.16 -7.97
CA GLY A 64 -6.98 3.09 -9.41
C GLY A 64 -7.17 4.46 -10.05
N LEU A 65 -8.04 5.31 -9.48
CA LEU A 65 -8.25 6.67 -9.96
C LEU A 65 -6.96 7.51 -9.90
N ILE A 66 -6.22 7.45 -8.80
CA ILE A 66 -4.95 8.18 -8.64
C ILE A 66 -3.91 7.64 -9.63
N ALA A 67 -3.83 6.34 -9.83
CA ALA A 67 -2.89 5.73 -10.79
C ALA A 67 -3.22 6.12 -12.25
N VAL A 68 -4.49 6.16 -12.63
CA VAL A 68 -4.93 6.62 -13.96
C VAL A 68 -4.59 8.09 -14.13
N LEU A 69 -4.88 8.95 -13.14
CA LEU A 69 -4.53 10.36 -13.17
C LEU A 69 -3.02 10.56 -13.34
N TYR A 70 -2.21 9.82 -12.56
CA TYR A 70 -0.75 9.89 -12.66
C TYR A 70 -0.25 9.50 -14.06
N ARG A 71 -0.75 8.37 -14.60
CA ARG A 71 -0.39 7.94 -15.96
C ARG A 71 -0.79 8.95 -17.03
N PHE A 72 -1.96 9.55 -16.89
CA PHE A 72 -2.44 10.59 -17.80
C PHE A 72 -1.51 11.81 -17.77
N LEU A 73 -1.15 12.29 -16.58
CA LEU A 73 -0.23 13.42 -16.41
C LEU A 73 1.16 13.13 -17.00
N LEU A 74 1.70 11.94 -16.81
CA LEU A 74 2.98 11.52 -17.39
C LEU A 74 2.93 11.50 -18.91
N SER A 75 1.89 10.89 -19.51
CA SER A 75 1.73 10.82 -20.96
C SER A 75 1.54 12.20 -21.57
N PHE A 76 0.85 13.08 -20.87
CA PHE A 76 0.73 14.49 -21.26
C PHE A 76 2.08 15.20 -21.24
N ALA A 77 2.87 15.04 -20.17
CA ALA A 77 4.19 15.62 -20.04
C ALA A 77 5.14 15.15 -21.15
N GLU A 78 5.17 13.84 -21.43
CA GLU A 78 5.98 13.27 -22.53
C GLU A 78 5.61 13.85 -23.90
N LYS A 79 4.31 13.94 -24.19
CA LYS A 79 3.82 14.48 -25.47
C LYS A 79 4.21 15.94 -25.67
N TYR A 80 4.15 16.76 -24.62
CA TYR A 80 4.56 18.15 -24.69
C TYR A 80 6.07 18.31 -24.74
N LEU A 81 6.82 17.49 -24.01
CA LEU A 81 8.28 17.48 -24.08
C LEU A 81 8.77 17.25 -25.51
N MET A 82 8.22 16.26 -26.23
CA MET A 82 8.60 15.99 -27.62
C MET A 82 8.36 17.19 -28.51
N LYS A 83 7.23 17.88 -28.37
CA LYS A 83 6.97 19.13 -29.15
C LYS A 83 7.97 20.25 -28.84
N ILE A 84 8.36 20.39 -27.55
CA ILE A 84 9.34 21.40 -27.14
C ILE A 84 10.71 21.07 -27.69
N ILE A 85 11.12 19.81 -27.65
CA ILE A 85 12.41 19.39 -28.23
C ILE A 85 12.46 19.69 -29.73
N ASP A 86 11.38 19.40 -30.46
CA ASP A 86 11.32 19.69 -31.91
C ASP A 86 11.38 21.21 -32.18
N PHE A 87 10.77 22.04 -31.34
CA PHE A 87 10.81 23.50 -31.45
C PHE A 87 12.19 24.10 -31.12
N VAL A 88 12.92 23.47 -30.18
CA VAL A 88 14.23 23.92 -29.70
C VAL A 88 15.36 23.49 -30.66
N LYS A 89 15.18 22.37 -31.38
CA LYS A 89 16.17 21.88 -32.38
C LYS A 89 16.53 22.94 -33.41
N GLY A 90 17.81 23.08 -33.63
CA GLY A 90 18.35 23.93 -34.72
C GLY A 90 18.63 25.37 -34.31
N ASN A 91 18.35 25.84 -33.11
CA ASN A 91 18.68 27.19 -32.69
C ASN A 91 19.39 27.22 -31.33
N PRO A 92 20.71 27.54 -31.27
CA PRO A 92 21.48 27.48 -30.02
C PRO A 92 20.94 28.41 -28.91
N GLY A 93 20.36 29.56 -29.29
CA GLY A 93 19.74 30.47 -28.32
C GLY A 93 18.52 29.84 -27.59
N LYS A 94 17.68 29.09 -28.33
CA LYS A 94 16.53 28.38 -27.73
C LYS A 94 16.98 27.25 -26.81
N VAL A 95 18.07 26.58 -27.16
CA VAL A 95 18.67 25.54 -26.30
C VAL A 95 19.11 26.14 -24.96
N ALA A 96 19.79 27.28 -24.96
CA ALA A 96 20.22 27.96 -23.73
C ALA A 96 19.01 28.34 -22.84
N VAL A 97 17.96 28.90 -23.44
CA VAL A 97 16.71 29.22 -22.70
C VAL A 97 16.06 27.96 -22.10
N TRP A 98 16.06 26.85 -22.84
CA TRP A 98 15.54 25.59 -22.34
C TRP A 98 16.31 25.09 -21.13
N PHE A 99 17.65 25.19 -21.10
CA PHE A 99 18.46 24.84 -19.93
C PHE A 99 18.11 25.68 -18.69
N VAL A 100 17.84 26.96 -18.85
CA VAL A 100 17.38 27.82 -17.75
C VAL A 100 16.02 27.35 -17.20
N ILE A 101 15.09 27.00 -18.10
CA ILE A 101 13.77 26.45 -17.70
C ILE A 101 13.95 25.14 -16.95
N LEU A 102 14.81 24.24 -17.41
CA LEU A 102 15.11 22.98 -16.72
C LEU A 102 15.68 23.22 -15.31
N ALA A 103 16.57 24.19 -15.15
CA ALA A 103 17.12 24.55 -13.85
C ALA A 103 16.03 25.07 -12.89
N LEU A 104 15.10 25.89 -13.40
CA LEU A 104 13.95 26.37 -12.62
C LEU A 104 13.01 25.22 -12.22
N ILE A 105 12.69 24.31 -13.12
CA ILE A 105 11.87 23.13 -12.82
C ILE A 105 12.56 22.26 -11.77
N GLY A 106 13.87 22.02 -11.89
CA GLY A 106 14.64 21.26 -10.90
C GLY A 106 14.62 21.91 -9.51
N PHE A 107 14.73 23.25 -9.47
CA PHE A 107 14.62 24.00 -8.22
C PHE A 107 13.23 23.85 -7.57
N LEU A 108 12.16 23.97 -8.36
CA LEU A 108 10.77 23.78 -7.88
C LEU A 108 10.53 22.36 -7.38
N VAL A 109 11.00 21.34 -8.10
CA VAL A 109 10.90 19.92 -7.67
C VAL A 109 11.69 19.70 -6.38
N SER A 110 12.88 20.29 -6.25
CA SER A 110 13.66 20.22 -5.01
C SER A 110 12.93 20.85 -3.82
N MET A 111 12.23 21.96 -4.04
CA MET A 111 11.42 22.61 -3.01
C MET A 111 10.21 21.74 -2.60
N LEU A 112 9.54 21.12 -3.57
CA LEU A 112 8.45 20.16 -3.31
C LEU A 112 8.93 18.95 -2.50
N VAL A 113 10.08 18.37 -2.84
CA VAL A 113 10.65 17.23 -2.11
C VAL A 113 11.10 17.64 -0.69
N LYS A 114 11.58 18.86 -0.50
CA LYS A 114 11.90 19.37 0.85
C LYS A 114 10.65 19.53 1.73
N TRP A 115 9.51 19.84 1.13
CA TRP A 115 8.25 19.96 1.86
C TRP A 115 7.75 18.61 2.39
N GLU A 116 7.94 17.52 1.64
CA GLU A 116 7.66 16.16 2.09
C GLU A 116 8.73 15.19 1.57
N VAL A 117 9.74 14.97 2.41
CA VAL A 117 10.93 14.15 2.06
C VAL A 117 10.55 12.73 1.67
N GLN A 118 9.49 12.18 2.28
CA GLN A 118 9.00 10.84 1.98
C GLN A 118 8.35 10.73 0.59
N GLY A 119 8.03 11.85 -0.05
CA GLY A 119 7.61 11.92 -1.45
C GLY A 119 8.75 11.76 -2.44
N GLY A 120 10.01 11.85 -2.02
CA GLY A 120 11.20 11.62 -2.86
C GLY A 120 11.46 10.13 -3.10
N GLY A 121 12.40 9.84 -4.01
CA GLY A 121 12.86 8.47 -4.30
C GLY A 121 11.86 7.57 -5.03
N SER A 122 12.12 6.26 -5.05
CA SER A 122 11.30 5.30 -5.80
C SER A 122 9.91 5.06 -5.21
N GLY A 123 9.75 5.18 -3.90
CA GLY A 123 8.49 4.96 -3.20
C GLY A 123 8.33 3.59 -2.55
N ILE A 124 8.91 2.54 -3.10
CA ILE A 124 8.82 1.17 -2.54
C ILE A 124 9.45 1.07 -1.14
N PRO A 125 10.68 1.58 -0.88
CA PRO A 125 11.26 1.57 0.45
C PRO A 125 10.45 2.37 1.47
N GLN A 126 9.81 3.46 1.05
CA GLN A 126 8.97 4.30 1.90
C GLN A 126 7.70 3.56 2.35
N VAL A 127 7.02 2.87 1.43
CA VAL A 127 5.85 2.03 1.76
C VAL A 127 6.26 0.91 2.71
N ASN A 128 7.38 0.24 2.45
CA ASN A 128 7.88 -0.83 3.31
C ASN A 128 8.27 -0.31 4.72
N GLY A 129 8.88 0.88 4.79
CA GLY A 129 9.20 1.55 6.04
C GLY A 129 7.95 1.94 6.85
N GLU A 130 6.87 2.32 6.17
CA GLU A 130 5.59 2.63 6.80
C GLU A 130 4.89 1.38 7.34
N ILE A 131 4.84 0.29 6.58
CA ILE A 131 4.29 -1.00 7.02
C ILE A 131 5.03 -1.51 8.26
N LYS A 132 6.35 -1.33 8.31
CA LYS A 132 7.18 -1.69 9.47
C LYS A 132 7.09 -0.68 10.64
N GLY A 133 6.38 0.42 10.46
CA GLY A 133 6.20 1.46 11.48
C GLY A 133 7.40 2.39 11.70
N TYR A 134 8.41 2.36 10.83
CA TYR A 134 9.58 3.24 10.93
C TYR A 134 9.30 4.68 10.51
N ILE A 135 8.33 4.89 9.61
CA ILE A 135 7.95 6.20 9.10
C ILE A 135 6.43 6.35 9.09
N ASN A 136 5.96 7.58 9.18
CA ASN A 136 4.53 7.90 9.14
C ASN A 136 4.31 9.18 8.30
N PRO A 137 4.42 9.08 6.97
CA PRO A 137 4.27 10.23 6.07
C PRO A 137 2.83 10.73 6.02
N SER A 138 2.67 12.01 5.64
CA SER A 138 1.35 12.59 5.38
C SER A 138 0.85 12.15 4.02
N TRP A 139 -0.19 11.29 3.96
CA TRP A 139 -0.69 10.67 2.74
C TRP A 139 -0.98 11.67 1.60
N TRP A 140 -1.64 12.79 1.89
CA TRP A 140 -2.00 13.79 0.87
C TRP A 140 -0.79 14.57 0.34
N ARG A 141 0.21 14.89 1.19
CA ARG A 141 1.44 15.58 0.78
C ARG A 141 2.27 14.70 -0.15
N VAL A 142 2.43 13.43 0.21
CA VAL A 142 3.15 12.47 -0.62
C VAL A 142 2.48 12.32 -1.99
N ILE A 143 1.15 12.23 -2.04
CA ILE A 143 0.41 12.17 -3.31
C ILE A 143 0.69 13.41 -4.16
N LEU A 144 0.60 14.62 -3.59
CA LEU A 144 0.88 15.86 -4.34
C LEU A 144 2.33 15.94 -4.83
N VAL A 145 3.31 15.64 -3.97
CA VAL A 145 4.71 15.65 -4.35
C VAL A 145 5.00 14.66 -5.47
N LYS A 146 4.40 13.45 -5.41
CA LYS A 146 4.56 12.44 -6.48
C LYS A 146 3.89 12.85 -7.79
N LEU A 147 2.66 13.34 -7.74
CA LEU A 147 1.94 13.76 -8.94
C LEU A 147 2.67 14.92 -9.63
N PHE A 148 2.94 16.00 -8.92
CA PHE A 148 3.53 17.20 -9.50
C PHE A 148 5.04 17.05 -9.72
N GLY A 149 5.78 16.53 -8.75
CA GLY A 149 7.23 16.33 -8.88
C GLY A 149 7.57 15.29 -9.93
N GLY A 150 6.85 14.17 -9.99
CA GLY A 150 7.03 13.14 -11.01
C GLY A 150 6.71 13.66 -12.42
N THR A 151 5.58 14.35 -12.57
CA THR A 151 5.18 14.95 -13.87
C THR A 151 6.18 16.01 -14.34
N ALA A 152 6.61 16.91 -13.46
CA ALA A 152 7.60 17.93 -13.76
C ALA A 152 8.96 17.34 -14.15
N SER A 153 9.38 16.27 -13.47
CA SER A 153 10.62 15.57 -13.80
C SER A 153 10.57 14.91 -15.18
N VAL A 154 9.45 14.26 -15.54
CA VAL A 154 9.27 13.69 -16.88
C VAL A 154 9.20 14.79 -17.94
N PHE A 155 8.52 15.89 -17.66
CA PHE A 155 8.49 17.07 -18.53
C PHE A 155 9.88 17.67 -18.76
N SER A 156 10.79 17.54 -17.79
CA SER A 156 12.20 17.93 -17.93
C SER A 156 13.05 16.94 -18.75
N GLY A 157 12.48 15.85 -19.23
CA GLY A 157 13.18 14.82 -19.98
C GLY A 157 13.87 13.76 -19.13
N LEU A 158 13.60 13.71 -17.82
CA LEU A 158 14.12 12.66 -16.97
C LEU A 158 13.31 11.37 -17.14
N SER A 159 14.01 10.28 -17.40
CA SER A 159 13.39 8.94 -17.48
C SER A 159 13.12 8.41 -16.07
N LEU A 160 11.95 8.74 -15.53
CA LEU A 160 11.48 8.21 -14.24
C LEU A 160 10.74 6.90 -14.42
N GLY A 161 11.11 5.89 -13.63
CA GLY A 161 10.36 4.65 -13.55
C GLY A 161 8.93 4.90 -13.06
N ARG A 162 7.95 4.28 -13.72
CA ARG A 162 6.51 4.48 -13.41
C ARG A 162 6.02 3.57 -12.30
N GLU A 163 6.73 2.47 -12.02
CA GLU A 163 6.30 1.42 -11.10
C GLU A 163 6.39 1.85 -9.63
N GLY A 164 7.55 2.33 -9.20
CA GLY A 164 7.79 2.74 -7.82
C GLY A 164 6.83 3.83 -7.32
N PRO A 165 6.70 4.95 -8.05
CA PRO A 165 5.71 5.97 -7.70
C PRO A 165 4.27 5.47 -7.67
N SER A 166 3.89 4.55 -8.56
CA SER A 166 2.54 3.96 -8.56
C SER A 166 2.26 3.14 -7.30
N VAL A 167 3.24 2.35 -6.82
CA VAL A 167 3.13 1.61 -5.56
C VAL A 167 2.93 2.56 -4.38
N GLN A 168 3.73 3.63 -4.31
CA GLN A 168 3.60 4.60 -3.22
C GLN A 168 2.26 5.35 -3.27
N LEU A 169 1.81 5.75 -4.45
CA LEU A 169 0.50 6.40 -4.62
C LEU A 169 -0.64 5.47 -4.18
N GLY A 170 -0.55 4.17 -4.51
CA GLY A 170 -1.52 3.17 -4.05
C GLY A 170 -1.55 3.04 -2.53
N GLY A 171 -0.39 2.90 -1.88
CA GLY A 171 -0.29 2.83 -0.42
C GLY A 171 -0.79 4.11 0.28
N MET A 172 -0.48 5.29 -0.28
CA MET A 172 -0.98 6.56 0.28
C MET A 172 -2.48 6.74 0.07
N ALA A 173 -3.03 6.26 -1.06
CA ALA A 173 -4.48 6.22 -1.27
C ALA A 173 -5.18 5.32 -0.25
N ALA A 174 -4.63 4.14 0.01
CA ALA A 174 -5.11 3.22 1.04
C ALA A 174 -5.12 3.87 2.42
N LYS A 175 -4.03 4.56 2.78
CA LYS A 175 -3.95 5.34 4.03
C LYS A 175 -4.98 6.47 4.09
N GLY A 176 -5.20 7.17 2.98
CA GLY A 176 -6.24 8.19 2.88
C GLY A 176 -7.63 7.60 3.16
N VAL A 177 -8.01 6.53 2.48
CA VAL A 177 -9.28 5.81 2.70
C VAL A 177 -9.41 5.34 4.15
N ALA A 178 -8.36 4.73 4.71
CA ALA A 178 -8.36 4.28 6.11
C ALA A 178 -8.63 5.42 7.09
N ARG A 179 -8.04 6.60 6.86
CA ARG A 179 -8.25 7.79 7.69
C ARG A 179 -9.64 8.39 7.54
N PHE A 180 -10.18 8.46 6.32
CA PHE A 180 -11.55 8.92 6.09
C PHE A 180 -12.58 8.01 6.74
N THR A 181 -12.34 6.71 6.74
CA THR A 181 -13.24 5.71 7.32
C THR A 181 -12.99 5.43 8.79
N LYS A 182 -12.06 6.19 9.42
CA LYS A 182 -11.66 6.02 10.84
C LYS A 182 -11.31 4.57 11.17
N ALA A 183 -10.64 3.88 10.24
CA ALA A 183 -10.20 2.51 10.44
C ALA A 183 -9.15 2.44 11.56
N ASP A 184 -9.13 1.32 12.29
CA ASP A 184 -8.12 1.05 13.30
C ASP A 184 -6.72 0.92 12.66
N LYS A 185 -5.67 1.23 13.41
CA LYS A 185 -4.28 1.23 12.93
C LYS A 185 -3.85 -0.11 12.33
N THR A 186 -4.34 -1.21 12.87
CA THR A 186 -4.11 -2.56 12.33
C THR A 186 -4.75 -2.75 10.96
N THR A 187 -5.96 -2.22 10.78
CA THR A 187 -6.68 -2.23 9.49
C THR A 187 -6.02 -1.29 8.48
N GLU A 188 -5.58 -0.10 8.91
CA GLU A 188 -4.80 0.84 8.06
C GLU A 188 -3.56 0.15 7.46
N LEU A 189 -2.75 -0.53 8.29
CA LEU A 189 -1.56 -1.24 7.82
C LEU A 189 -1.88 -2.40 6.87
N ARG A 190 -2.97 -3.14 7.11
CA ARG A 190 -3.44 -4.20 6.19
C ARG A 190 -3.95 -3.65 4.86
N MET A 191 -4.47 -2.43 4.82
CA MET A 191 -4.90 -1.77 3.58
C MET A 191 -3.73 -1.25 2.75
N ILE A 192 -2.61 -0.88 3.41
CA ILE A 192 -1.40 -0.38 2.74
C ILE A 192 -0.57 -1.53 2.17
N SER A 193 -0.61 -2.71 2.79
CA SER A 193 0.12 -3.92 2.37
C SER A 193 -0.54 -4.61 1.19
#